data_67dff388db1110673ed03711f6a2af13
#
_entry.id   67dff388db1110673ed03711f6a2af13
#
_cell.length_a   1.000
_cell.length_b   1.000
_cell.length_c   1.000
_cell.angle_alpha   90.00
_cell.angle_beta   90.00
_cell.angle_gamma   90.00
#
_symmetry.space_group_name_H-M   'P 1'
#
loop_
_entity.id
_entity.type
_entity.pdbx_description
1 polymer ?
#
loop_
_entity_poly.entity_id
_entity_poly.type
_entity_poly.pdbx_seq_one_letter_code
_entity_poly.pdbx_strand_id
1 'polypeptide(L)'
;MPFSTIEEAINAINAGKMVVVVDDEDRENEGDLLMAAEKVTPEAITFMASHGRGLICLPMEESRANTLGLHPMVQENTDLFYTNFTESIDSVDATTGISAKERANTILATTKVDATPTSFRKPGHIFPLVAKEGGVLKRAGHTEAAVDLARLAGLAPMGVICEIMNDDGTMARVPDLEKYVKQHDLVFITIADLIAYRLEHDPNVVKASEADLPTSHGDFKIMAFENTQTKEHHVALVMGEISPSDEVLVRVHSECLTGDVLGSRRCDCGEQLHNAMDKIKQEGKGVLLYMRQEGRGIGLINKIKAYALQDQGMDTVEANEALGFPADLRDYGTGAQMLRQLGVQKIKLMTNNPRKISGLSGFGLEVTERIPIQMNHNERNEQYLRTKKQKLGHLLQMEERK
;
A
#
# COMPACT_ATOMS: atom_id res chain seq x y z
N MET A 1 14.13 -13.37 -18.16
CA MET A 1 15.43 -13.13 -17.47
C MET A 1 15.11 -13.07 -15.98
N PRO A 2 15.93 -13.58 -15.06
CA PRO A 2 15.64 -13.33 -13.64
C PRO A 2 15.74 -11.83 -13.37
N PHE A 3 14.91 -11.31 -12.48
CA PHE A 3 15.03 -9.96 -11.97
C PHE A 3 16.34 -9.76 -11.23
N SER A 4 16.85 -8.55 -11.20
CA SER A 4 18.04 -8.15 -10.43
C SER A 4 17.68 -8.07 -8.93
N THR A 5 18.72 -8.07 -8.06
CA THR A 5 18.51 -7.86 -6.62
C THR A 5 18.20 -6.39 -6.30
N ILE A 6 17.58 -6.16 -5.14
CA ILE A 6 17.31 -4.79 -4.68
C ILE A 6 18.62 -4.05 -4.34
N GLU A 7 19.62 -4.76 -3.85
CA GLU A 7 20.97 -4.20 -3.60
C GLU A 7 21.62 -3.71 -4.90
N GLU A 8 21.46 -4.45 -6.01
CA GLU A 8 21.95 -4.01 -7.33
C GLU A 8 21.23 -2.73 -7.77
N ALA A 9 19.91 -2.64 -7.55
CA ALA A 9 19.15 -1.44 -7.85
C ALA A 9 19.56 -0.24 -6.97
N ILE A 10 19.73 -0.44 -5.66
CA ILE A 10 20.22 0.60 -4.73
C ILE A 10 21.60 1.12 -5.17
N ASN A 11 22.52 0.22 -5.53
CA ASN A 11 23.85 0.59 -6.00
C ASN A 11 23.80 1.36 -7.33
N ALA A 12 22.93 0.95 -8.25
CA ALA A 12 22.72 1.65 -9.52
C ALA A 12 22.18 3.07 -9.31
N ILE A 13 21.15 3.23 -8.45
CA ILE A 13 20.57 4.52 -8.10
C ILE A 13 21.60 5.44 -7.43
N ASN A 14 22.38 4.91 -6.46
CA ASN A 14 23.47 5.67 -5.82
C ASN A 14 24.50 6.16 -6.83
N ALA A 15 24.83 5.32 -7.81
CA ALA A 15 25.76 5.66 -8.89
C ALA A 15 25.16 6.63 -9.95
N GLY A 16 23.92 7.06 -9.80
CA GLY A 16 23.22 7.94 -10.76
C GLY A 16 22.76 7.24 -12.03
N LYS A 17 22.63 5.91 -12.00
CA LYS A 17 22.09 5.12 -13.12
C LYS A 17 20.58 4.98 -12.99
N MET A 18 19.93 4.73 -14.12
CA MET A 18 18.51 4.34 -14.16
C MET A 18 18.36 2.85 -13.88
N VAL A 19 17.21 2.50 -13.33
CA VAL A 19 16.70 1.14 -13.19
C VAL A 19 15.33 1.05 -13.84
N VAL A 20 14.87 -0.14 -14.18
CA VAL A 20 13.50 -0.42 -14.58
C VAL A 20 12.80 -1.10 -13.40
N VAL A 21 11.66 -0.56 -13.03
CA VAL A 21 10.81 -1.09 -11.94
C VAL A 21 9.46 -1.46 -12.54
N VAL A 22 8.99 -2.68 -12.27
CA VAL A 22 7.67 -3.14 -12.71
C VAL A 22 6.78 -3.40 -11.50
N ASP A 23 5.50 -3.05 -11.62
CA ASP A 23 4.48 -3.34 -10.62
C ASP A 23 3.73 -4.65 -10.89
N ASP A 24 2.74 -4.95 -10.05
CA ASP A 24 1.96 -6.18 -10.11
C ASP A 24 1.05 -6.22 -11.34
N GLU A 25 0.84 -7.43 -11.90
CA GLU A 25 -0.05 -7.66 -13.04
C GLU A 25 -1.51 -7.27 -12.75
N ASP A 26 -1.93 -7.36 -11.48
CA ASP A 26 -3.27 -6.99 -11.02
C ASP A 26 -3.42 -5.49 -10.70
N ARG A 27 -2.34 -4.68 -10.86
CA ARG A 27 -2.35 -3.24 -10.63
C ARG A 27 -2.33 -2.46 -11.97
N GLU A 28 -1.24 -1.80 -12.34
CA GLU A 28 -1.07 -1.12 -13.63
C GLU A 28 -0.46 -2.06 -14.66
N ASN A 29 0.32 -3.05 -14.18
CA ASN A 29 1.11 -3.97 -14.99
C ASN A 29 2.03 -3.23 -15.96
N GLU A 30 2.72 -2.20 -15.45
CA GLU A 30 3.58 -1.31 -16.23
C GLU A 30 5.01 -1.32 -15.71
N GLY A 31 5.93 -0.85 -16.52
CA GLY A 31 7.32 -0.66 -16.13
C GLY A 31 7.76 0.77 -16.33
N ASP A 32 8.40 1.33 -15.30
CA ASP A 32 8.95 2.68 -15.31
C ASP A 32 10.48 2.66 -15.34
N LEU A 33 11.07 3.59 -16.11
CA LEU A 33 12.42 4.06 -15.87
C LEU A 33 12.42 4.89 -14.58
N LEU A 34 13.38 4.63 -13.69
CA LEU A 34 13.46 5.27 -12.40
C LEU A 34 14.93 5.63 -12.07
N MET A 35 15.15 6.84 -11.55
CA MET A 35 16.44 7.26 -11.00
C MET A 35 16.24 8.27 -9.86
N ALA A 36 17.30 8.51 -9.06
CA ALA A 36 17.26 9.53 -8.03
C ALA A 36 17.24 10.96 -8.62
N ALA A 37 16.40 11.84 -8.08
CA ALA A 37 16.23 13.20 -8.55
C ALA A 37 17.52 14.04 -8.47
N GLU A 38 18.32 13.89 -7.40
CA GLU A 38 19.58 14.65 -7.26
C GLU A 38 20.70 14.20 -8.19
N LYS A 39 20.52 13.07 -8.89
CA LYS A 39 21.47 12.54 -9.89
C LYS A 39 21.02 12.77 -11.33
N VAL A 40 19.89 13.45 -11.54
CA VAL A 40 19.34 13.65 -12.88
C VAL A 40 20.25 14.53 -13.75
N THR A 41 20.37 14.16 -15.02
CA THR A 41 21.12 14.90 -16.03
C THR A 41 20.25 15.20 -17.27
N PRO A 42 20.63 16.16 -18.12
CA PRO A 42 19.93 16.38 -19.39
C PRO A 42 19.88 15.14 -20.28
N GLU A 43 20.95 14.32 -20.26
CA GLU A 43 21.05 13.07 -21.01
C GLU A 43 20.05 12.04 -20.49
N ALA A 44 19.87 11.96 -19.16
CA ALA A 44 18.90 11.09 -18.54
C ALA A 44 17.47 11.47 -18.95
N ILE A 45 17.13 12.76 -18.91
CA ILE A 45 15.82 13.26 -19.38
C ILE A 45 15.63 13.00 -20.88
N THR A 46 16.68 13.14 -21.68
CA THR A 46 16.63 12.83 -23.11
C THR A 46 16.35 11.33 -23.30
N PHE A 47 17.02 10.47 -22.53
CA PHE A 47 16.79 9.02 -22.57
C PHE A 47 15.34 8.66 -22.21
N MET A 48 14.83 9.18 -21.09
CA MET A 48 13.45 8.97 -20.67
C MET A 48 12.45 9.40 -21.76
N ALA A 49 12.63 10.60 -22.33
CA ALA A 49 11.74 11.12 -23.35
C ALA A 49 11.79 10.33 -24.68
N SER A 50 12.98 9.80 -25.06
CA SER A 50 13.20 9.12 -26.33
C SER A 50 12.91 7.62 -26.26
N HIS A 51 13.19 6.99 -25.13
CA HIS A 51 13.13 5.53 -24.95
C HIS A 51 12.08 5.08 -23.95
N GLY A 52 11.73 5.89 -22.94
CA GLY A 52 10.55 5.68 -22.07
C GLY A 52 9.29 6.11 -22.77
N ARG A 53 9.23 7.35 -23.22
CA ARG A 53 8.12 7.98 -23.96
C ARG A 53 6.89 8.29 -23.12
N GLY A 54 6.92 7.95 -21.83
CA GLY A 54 5.89 8.26 -20.86
C GLY A 54 5.95 9.70 -20.34
N LEU A 55 5.19 9.99 -19.30
CA LEU A 55 5.19 11.27 -18.62
C LEU A 55 6.35 11.32 -17.62
N ILE A 56 7.23 12.32 -17.75
CA ILE A 56 8.33 12.49 -16.79
C ILE A 56 7.78 13.12 -15.52
N CYS A 57 7.69 12.30 -14.47
CA CYS A 57 7.17 12.67 -13.16
C CYS A 57 8.27 12.75 -12.11
N LEU A 58 7.98 13.48 -11.02
CA LEU A 58 8.92 13.76 -9.92
C LEU A 58 8.31 13.33 -8.57
N PRO A 59 8.36 12.03 -8.21
CA PRO A 59 8.02 11.54 -6.89
C PRO A 59 8.83 12.21 -5.78
N MET A 60 8.14 12.60 -4.69
CA MET A 60 8.75 13.18 -3.49
C MET A 60 7.91 12.92 -2.25
N GLU A 61 8.50 13.12 -1.08
CA GLU A 61 7.75 13.10 0.18
C GLU A 61 6.83 14.30 0.32
N GLU A 62 5.73 14.13 1.07
CA GLU A 62 4.76 15.21 1.35
C GLU A 62 5.41 16.40 2.05
N SER A 63 6.33 16.17 2.97
CA SER A 63 7.11 17.20 3.65
C SER A 63 7.85 18.11 2.66
N ARG A 64 8.42 17.52 1.60
CA ARG A 64 9.11 18.27 0.56
C ARG A 64 8.15 19.04 -0.32
N ALA A 65 7.06 18.42 -0.75
CA ALA A 65 6.02 19.09 -1.53
C ALA A 65 5.47 20.32 -0.78
N ASN A 66 5.20 20.18 0.53
CA ASN A 66 4.76 21.27 1.39
C ASN A 66 5.80 22.40 1.47
N THR A 67 7.08 22.07 1.64
CA THR A 67 8.18 23.07 1.65
C THR A 67 8.25 23.87 0.35
N LEU A 68 8.00 23.20 -0.78
CA LEU A 68 8.00 23.84 -2.11
C LEU A 68 6.66 24.50 -2.46
N GLY A 69 5.67 24.47 -1.56
CA GLY A 69 4.33 25.03 -1.77
C GLY A 69 3.58 24.38 -2.92
N LEU A 70 3.76 23.09 -3.13
CA LEU A 70 3.07 22.31 -4.17
C LEU A 70 1.71 21.86 -3.65
N HIS A 71 0.65 22.27 -4.34
CA HIS A 71 -0.71 21.89 -3.98
C HIS A 71 -1.22 20.76 -4.89
N PRO A 72 -2.17 19.94 -4.42
CA PRO A 72 -2.81 18.94 -5.27
C PRO A 72 -3.34 19.55 -6.56
N MET A 73 -3.16 18.86 -7.69
CA MET A 73 -3.61 19.32 -9.00
C MET A 73 -5.14 19.44 -9.07
N VAL A 74 -5.86 18.64 -8.29
CA VAL A 74 -7.33 18.61 -8.20
C VAL A 74 -7.76 18.59 -6.73
N GLN A 75 -8.94 19.14 -6.46
CA GLN A 75 -9.52 19.12 -5.10
C GLN A 75 -10.02 17.74 -4.72
N GLU A 76 -10.57 17.00 -5.69
CA GLU A 76 -11.07 15.63 -5.52
C GLU A 76 -10.32 14.72 -6.50
N ASN A 77 -9.56 13.76 -5.96
CA ASN A 77 -8.83 12.80 -6.77
C ASN A 77 -9.75 11.60 -7.10
N THR A 78 -10.11 11.48 -8.37
CA THR A 78 -10.95 10.39 -8.92
C THR A 78 -10.13 9.36 -9.68
N ASP A 79 -8.79 9.44 -9.64
CA ASP A 79 -7.91 8.47 -10.29
C ASP A 79 -8.10 7.07 -9.70
N LEU A 80 -8.08 6.05 -10.55
CA LEU A 80 -8.30 4.65 -10.18
C LEU A 80 -7.27 4.15 -9.15
N PHE A 81 -6.03 4.61 -9.26
CA PHE A 81 -4.91 4.23 -8.40
C PHE A 81 -4.58 5.29 -7.36
N TYR A 82 -5.36 6.38 -7.31
CA TYR A 82 -5.17 7.50 -6.38
C TYR A 82 -3.77 8.11 -6.44
N THR A 83 -3.20 8.26 -7.64
CA THR A 83 -1.91 8.92 -7.84
C THR A 83 -2.00 10.39 -7.49
N ASN A 84 -1.19 10.85 -6.54
CA ASN A 84 -1.26 12.19 -5.99
C ASN A 84 -0.45 13.19 -6.82
N PHE A 85 -0.99 13.61 -7.96
CA PHE A 85 -0.44 14.71 -8.76
C PHE A 85 -0.56 16.04 -8.03
N THR A 86 0.50 16.85 -8.14
CA THR A 86 0.46 18.26 -7.76
C THR A 86 0.46 19.16 -9.00
N GLU A 87 0.37 20.49 -8.77
CA GLU A 87 0.60 21.47 -9.82
C GLU A 87 1.95 21.20 -10.49
N SER A 88 1.99 21.20 -11.83
CA SER A 88 3.25 21.09 -12.59
C SER A 88 4.10 22.34 -12.45
N ILE A 89 5.42 22.17 -12.54
CA ILE A 89 6.40 23.25 -12.26
C ILE A 89 7.47 23.37 -13.32
N ASP A 90 8.03 24.59 -13.42
CA ASP A 90 9.31 24.88 -14.06
C ASP A 90 10.15 25.76 -13.11
N SER A 91 11.49 25.64 -13.17
CA SER A 91 12.38 26.57 -12.48
C SER A 91 12.15 28.01 -12.98
N VAL A 92 12.25 28.98 -12.09
CA VAL A 92 12.17 30.40 -12.47
C VAL A 92 13.23 30.80 -13.50
N ASP A 93 14.35 30.08 -13.57
CA ASP A 93 15.45 30.29 -14.51
C ASP A 93 15.19 29.68 -15.89
N ALA A 94 14.11 28.86 -16.04
CA ALA A 94 13.77 28.26 -17.31
C ALA A 94 13.22 29.29 -18.30
N THR A 95 13.48 29.09 -19.59
CA THR A 95 12.88 29.91 -20.66
C THR A 95 11.52 29.34 -21.04
N THR A 96 11.49 28.23 -21.81
CA THR A 96 10.27 27.52 -22.18
C THR A 96 9.96 26.31 -21.28
N GLY A 97 10.95 25.82 -20.50
CA GLY A 97 10.79 24.73 -19.54
C GLY A 97 10.86 23.30 -20.12
N ILE A 98 10.56 23.12 -21.41
CA ILE A 98 10.34 21.80 -22.01
C ILE A 98 11.63 21.08 -22.43
N SER A 99 12.75 21.78 -22.67
CA SER A 99 13.99 21.12 -23.08
C SER A 99 14.50 20.15 -22.02
N ALA A 100 15.21 19.10 -22.42
CA ALA A 100 15.79 18.14 -21.49
C ALA A 100 16.66 18.81 -20.43
N LYS A 101 17.44 19.82 -20.83
CA LYS A 101 18.27 20.61 -19.92
C LYS A 101 17.44 21.39 -18.89
N GLU A 102 16.36 22.06 -19.32
CA GLU A 102 15.53 22.85 -18.42
C GLU A 102 14.70 21.97 -17.47
N ARG A 103 14.21 20.82 -17.97
CA ARG A 103 13.53 19.82 -17.12
C ARG A 103 14.49 19.25 -16.07
N ALA A 104 15.72 18.87 -16.46
CA ALA A 104 16.74 18.43 -15.50
C ALA A 104 17.08 19.53 -14.47
N ASN A 105 17.24 20.77 -14.89
CA ASN A 105 17.50 21.90 -13.99
C ASN A 105 16.34 22.15 -13.03
N THR A 106 15.09 22.03 -13.50
CA THR A 106 13.89 22.16 -12.65
C THR A 106 13.87 21.05 -11.58
N ILE A 107 14.14 19.79 -11.95
CA ILE A 107 14.24 18.69 -11.01
C ILE A 107 15.35 18.92 -9.99
N LEU A 108 16.57 19.27 -10.44
CA LEU A 108 17.69 19.55 -9.54
C LEU A 108 17.40 20.74 -8.61
N ALA A 109 16.67 21.75 -9.07
CA ALA A 109 16.27 22.86 -8.21
C ALA A 109 15.37 22.40 -7.05
N THR A 110 14.53 21.37 -7.26
CA THR A 110 13.66 20.84 -6.18
C THR A 110 14.45 20.09 -5.11
N THR A 111 15.66 19.61 -5.36
CA THR A 111 16.48 18.88 -4.37
C THR A 111 17.28 19.81 -3.46
N LYS A 112 17.43 21.08 -3.81
CA LYS A 112 18.20 22.05 -3.04
C LYS A 112 17.53 22.37 -1.70
N VAL A 113 18.29 22.37 -0.62
CA VAL A 113 17.80 22.63 0.74
C VAL A 113 17.15 24.01 0.86
N ASP A 114 17.68 25.00 0.16
CA ASP A 114 17.23 26.40 0.16
C ASP A 114 16.12 26.70 -0.86
N ALA A 115 15.63 25.70 -1.60
CA ALA A 115 14.53 25.89 -2.53
C ALA A 115 13.23 26.25 -1.79
N THR A 116 12.54 27.26 -2.32
CA THR A 116 11.29 27.81 -1.78
C THR A 116 10.19 27.79 -2.85
N PRO A 117 8.93 28.06 -2.51
CA PRO A 117 7.86 28.18 -3.51
C PRO A 117 8.15 29.18 -4.63
N THR A 118 8.91 30.24 -4.33
CA THR A 118 9.29 31.28 -5.31
C THR A 118 10.40 30.84 -6.25
N SER A 119 11.01 29.66 -6.03
CA SER A 119 11.99 29.08 -6.95
C SER A 119 11.36 28.49 -8.22
N PHE A 120 10.03 28.40 -8.27
CA PHE A 120 9.29 27.72 -9.33
C PHE A 120 8.16 28.57 -9.89
N ARG A 121 7.90 28.41 -11.19
CA ARG A 121 6.70 28.88 -11.89
C ARG A 121 5.71 27.73 -11.99
N LYS A 122 4.43 28.04 -11.99
CA LYS A 122 3.31 27.11 -12.11
C LYS A 122 2.29 27.67 -13.12
N PRO A 123 1.75 26.86 -14.05
CA PRO A 123 2.15 25.48 -14.36
C PRO A 123 3.50 25.40 -15.08
N GLY A 124 4.04 24.17 -15.23
CA GLY A 124 5.29 23.90 -15.91
C GLY A 124 5.31 22.53 -16.59
N HIS A 125 6.51 21.99 -16.83
CA HIS A 125 6.72 20.78 -17.63
C HIS A 125 7.29 19.60 -16.83
N ILE A 126 7.43 19.73 -15.51
CA ILE A 126 7.70 18.65 -14.57
C ILE A 126 6.48 18.45 -13.68
N PHE A 127 6.09 17.19 -13.47
CA PHE A 127 4.89 16.78 -12.74
C PHE A 127 5.26 16.14 -11.41
N PRO A 128 5.27 16.92 -10.30
CA PRO A 128 5.55 16.33 -8.98
C PRO A 128 4.42 15.43 -8.52
N LEU A 129 4.81 14.31 -7.90
CA LEU A 129 3.91 13.32 -7.30
C LEU A 129 4.23 13.20 -5.81
N VAL A 130 3.21 13.21 -4.96
CA VAL A 130 3.39 13.02 -3.52
C VAL A 130 3.24 11.55 -3.17
N ALA A 131 4.35 10.93 -2.74
CA ALA A 131 4.36 9.58 -2.24
C ALA A 131 3.61 9.46 -0.90
N LYS A 132 2.96 8.32 -0.68
CA LYS A 132 2.33 8.02 0.62
C LYS A 132 3.42 7.83 1.67
N GLU A 133 3.19 8.39 2.86
CA GLU A 133 4.03 8.12 4.03
C GLU A 133 4.08 6.61 4.31
N GLY A 134 5.30 6.06 4.50
CA GLY A 134 5.52 4.62 4.57
C GLY A 134 5.99 3.98 3.25
N GLY A 135 5.97 4.71 2.13
CA GLY A 135 6.50 4.27 0.85
C GLY A 135 5.78 3.04 0.28
N VAL A 136 6.53 2.13 -0.35
CA VAL A 136 5.95 0.91 -0.97
C VAL A 136 5.26 0.00 0.04
N LEU A 137 5.57 0.10 1.33
CA LEU A 137 4.88 -0.63 2.39
C LEU A 137 3.45 -0.12 2.63
N LYS A 138 3.12 1.07 2.13
CA LYS A 138 1.80 1.68 2.22
C LYS A 138 1.02 1.63 0.91
N ARG A 139 1.68 1.93 -0.21
CA ARG A 139 1.13 1.86 -1.56
C ARG A 139 2.18 1.26 -2.50
N ALA A 140 1.88 0.12 -3.09
CA ALA A 140 2.77 -0.62 -3.98
C ALA A 140 2.81 0.01 -5.39
N GLY A 141 3.22 1.27 -5.49
CA GLY A 141 3.28 2.04 -6.74
C GLY A 141 4.67 2.59 -7.05
N HIS A 142 4.90 2.94 -8.33
CA HIS A 142 6.17 3.50 -8.82
C HIS A 142 6.55 4.80 -8.12
N THR A 143 5.57 5.64 -7.75
CA THR A 143 5.77 6.87 -6.96
C THR A 143 6.50 6.57 -5.65
N GLU A 144 6.00 5.60 -4.89
CA GLU A 144 6.57 5.18 -3.61
C GLU A 144 7.90 4.46 -3.81
N ALA A 145 8.01 3.61 -4.84
CA ALA A 145 9.26 2.91 -5.16
C ALA A 145 10.40 3.89 -5.45
N ALA A 146 10.13 4.99 -6.15
CA ALA A 146 11.14 5.99 -6.47
C ALA A 146 11.68 6.70 -5.22
N VAL A 147 10.80 7.07 -4.30
CA VAL A 147 11.19 7.72 -3.02
C VAL A 147 11.97 6.74 -2.15
N ASP A 148 11.51 5.49 -2.05
CA ASP A 148 12.14 4.46 -1.23
C ASP A 148 13.54 4.07 -1.75
N LEU A 149 13.68 3.84 -3.05
CA LEU A 149 14.99 3.51 -3.64
C LEU A 149 15.99 4.67 -3.49
N ALA A 150 15.55 5.93 -3.66
CA ALA A 150 16.40 7.08 -3.42
C ALA A 150 16.86 7.14 -1.95
N ARG A 151 15.93 6.94 -0.99
CA ARG A 151 16.24 6.89 0.45
C ARG A 151 17.19 5.75 0.80
N LEU A 152 16.95 4.53 0.30
CA LEU A 152 17.80 3.36 0.53
C LEU A 152 19.20 3.55 -0.06
N ALA A 153 19.33 4.31 -1.15
CA ALA A 153 20.59 4.70 -1.74
C ALA A 153 21.32 5.83 -0.97
N GLY A 154 20.76 6.33 0.14
CA GLY A 154 21.34 7.42 0.94
C GLY A 154 21.25 8.80 0.28
N LEU A 155 20.32 8.98 -0.67
CA LEU A 155 20.10 10.21 -1.41
C LEU A 155 18.83 10.92 -0.91
N ALA A 156 18.57 12.15 -1.37
CA ALA A 156 17.33 12.83 -1.10
C ALA A 156 16.14 11.94 -1.50
N PRO A 157 15.09 11.79 -0.64
CA PRO A 157 13.97 10.89 -0.89
C PRO A 157 13.03 11.43 -1.99
N MET A 158 13.60 11.52 -3.17
CA MET A 158 12.98 12.05 -4.39
C MET A 158 13.49 11.29 -5.60
N GLY A 159 12.60 10.91 -6.49
CA GLY A 159 12.97 10.23 -7.73
C GLY A 159 12.46 10.92 -8.98
N VAL A 160 12.91 10.44 -10.12
CA VAL A 160 12.35 10.76 -11.45
C VAL A 160 11.88 9.45 -12.05
N ILE A 161 10.64 9.40 -12.51
CA ILE A 161 10.07 8.23 -13.16
C ILE A 161 9.51 8.60 -14.54
N CYS A 162 9.46 7.60 -15.42
CA CYS A 162 8.87 7.72 -16.74
C CYS A 162 8.42 6.34 -17.20
N GLU A 163 7.16 6.18 -17.54
CA GLU A 163 6.58 4.94 -18.03
C GLU A 163 7.23 4.54 -19.36
N ILE A 164 7.34 3.22 -19.60
CA ILE A 164 7.93 2.67 -20.84
C ILE A 164 6.82 2.21 -21.78
N MET A 165 6.79 2.82 -22.95
CA MET A 165 5.90 2.45 -24.06
C MET A 165 6.66 1.74 -25.18
N ASN A 166 5.99 0.80 -25.82
CA ASN A 166 6.42 0.16 -27.07
C ASN A 166 6.43 1.16 -28.24
N ASP A 167 7.05 0.79 -29.35
CA ASP A 167 7.13 1.64 -30.55
C ASP A 167 5.75 1.94 -31.17
N ASP A 168 4.77 1.07 -30.93
CA ASP A 168 3.39 1.22 -31.40
C ASP A 168 2.51 2.06 -30.48
N GLY A 169 3.06 2.54 -29.34
CA GLY A 169 2.36 3.36 -28.34
C GLY A 169 1.61 2.56 -27.29
N THR A 170 1.66 1.23 -27.30
CA THR A 170 1.13 0.40 -26.22
C THR A 170 2.10 0.39 -25.02
N MET A 171 1.58 0.13 -23.82
CA MET A 171 2.45 0.01 -22.64
C MET A 171 3.28 -1.26 -22.70
N ALA A 172 4.60 -1.13 -22.43
CA ALA A 172 5.50 -2.27 -22.35
C ALA A 172 5.17 -3.14 -21.13
N ARG A 173 5.06 -4.46 -21.35
CA ARG A 173 4.82 -5.45 -20.30
C ARG A 173 6.10 -6.25 -20.03
N VAL A 174 6.12 -7.07 -18.99
CA VAL A 174 7.30 -7.84 -18.59
C VAL A 174 8.06 -8.48 -19.76
N PRO A 175 7.41 -9.17 -20.76
CA PRO A 175 8.13 -9.76 -21.89
C PRO A 175 8.81 -8.73 -22.82
N ASP A 176 8.28 -7.51 -22.89
CA ASP A 176 8.89 -6.41 -23.68
C ASP A 176 10.00 -5.74 -22.86
N LEU A 177 9.76 -5.54 -21.57
CA LEU A 177 10.71 -4.97 -20.63
C LEU A 177 11.98 -5.84 -20.51
N GLU A 178 11.87 -7.16 -20.54
CA GLU A 178 13.05 -8.06 -20.58
C GLU A 178 13.97 -7.82 -21.79
N LYS A 179 13.38 -7.47 -22.94
CA LYS A 179 14.17 -7.11 -24.14
C LYS A 179 14.76 -5.72 -24.00
N TYR A 180 13.96 -4.80 -23.48
CA TYR A 180 14.34 -3.40 -23.27
C TYR A 180 15.53 -3.28 -22.32
N VAL A 181 15.51 -3.95 -21.15
CA VAL A 181 16.60 -3.88 -20.17
C VAL A 181 17.91 -4.49 -20.70
N LYS A 182 17.81 -5.55 -21.52
CA LYS A 182 18.99 -6.11 -22.20
C LYS A 182 19.59 -5.16 -23.23
N GLN A 183 18.73 -4.48 -24.00
CA GLN A 183 19.17 -3.54 -25.04
C GLN A 183 19.88 -2.34 -24.42
N HIS A 184 19.44 -1.88 -23.25
CA HIS A 184 19.93 -0.65 -22.62
C HIS A 184 20.85 -0.90 -21.41
N ASP A 185 21.16 -2.16 -21.10
CA ASP A 185 22.00 -2.57 -19.95
C ASP A 185 21.50 -1.97 -18.61
N LEU A 186 20.20 -2.18 -18.33
CA LEU A 186 19.53 -1.64 -17.15
C LEU A 186 19.27 -2.74 -16.11
N VAL A 187 19.34 -2.37 -14.85
CA VAL A 187 18.88 -3.18 -13.72
C VAL A 187 17.37 -3.26 -13.76
N PHE A 188 16.80 -4.45 -13.51
CA PHE A 188 15.38 -4.74 -13.61
C PHE A 188 14.85 -5.39 -12.35
N ILE A 189 13.96 -4.73 -11.62
CA ILE A 189 13.38 -5.20 -10.35
C ILE A 189 11.86 -5.11 -10.35
N THR A 190 11.22 -5.78 -9.37
CA THR A 190 9.80 -5.66 -9.11
C THR A 190 9.53 -4.83 -7.84
N ILE A 191 8.36 -4.17 -7.78
CA ILE A 191 7.89 -3.53 -6.54
C ILE A 191 7.68 -4.58 -5.44
N ALA A 192 7.26 -5.79 -5.79
CA ALA A 192 7.10 -6.89 -4.85
C ALA A 192 8.41 -7.26 -4.14
N ASP A 193 9.53 -7.35 -4.88
CA ASP A 193 10.86 -7.60 -4.29
C ASP A 193 11.31 -6.42 -3.42
N LEU A 194 11.04 -5.18 -3.83
CA LEU A 194 11.34 -3.99 -3.02
C LEU A 194 10.54 -3.99 -1.70
N ILE A 195 9.27 -4.37 -1.74
CA ILE A 195 8.44 -4.55 -0.54
C ILE A 195 9.05 -5.62 0.37
N ALA A 196 9.41 -6.78 -0.18
CA ALA A 196 10.03 -7.86 0.60
C ALA A 196 11.33 -7.41 1.27
N TYR A 197 12.18 -6.71 0.52
CA TYR A 197 13.43 -6.12 1.03
C TYR A 197 13.16 -5.13 2.18
N ARG A 198 12.21 -4.20 1.99
CA ARG A 198 11.86 -3.22 3.02
C ARG A 198 11.26 -3.85 4.28
N LEU A 199 10.46 -4.90 4.13
CA LEU A 199 9.91 -5.65 5.27
C LEU A 199 11.00 -6.32 6.11
N GLU A 200 12.10 -6.71 5.49
CA GLU A 200 13.24 -7.33 6.17
C GLU A 200 14.19 -6.31 6.81
N HIS A 201 14.48 -5.19 6.12
CA HIS A 201 15.54 -4.26 6.50
C HIS A 201 15.04 -3.00 7.22
N ASP A 202 13.75 -2.66 7.08
CA ASP A 202 13.16 -1.45 7.67
C ASP A 202 11.73 -1.73 8.16
N PRO A 203 11.56 -2.57 9.19
CA PRO A 203 10.25 -2.88 9.72
C PRO A 203 9.66 -1.67 10.45
N ASN A 204 8.52 -1.17 9.94
CA ASN A 204 7.76 -0.09 10.58
C ASN A 204 6.96 -0.58 11.81
N VAL A 205 6.97 -1.89 12.06
CA VAL A 205 6.22 -2.53 13.14
C VAL A 205 7.19 -3.29 14.01
N VAL A 206 7.15 -3.07 15.31
CA VAL A 206 8.01 -3.76 16.27
C VAL A 206 7.17 -4.45 17.36
N LYS A 207 7.57 -5.67 17.72
CA LYS A 207 6.99 -6.35 18.87
C LYS A 207 7.46 -5.67 20.15
N ALA A 208 6.53 -5.09 20.89
CA ALA A 208 6.82 -4.32 22.11
C ALA A 208 6.80 -5.18 23.38
N SER A 209 5.88 -6.16 23.47
CA SER A 209 5.71 -7.00 24.65
C SER A 209 4.94 -8.28 24.33
N GLU A 210 5.03 -9.27 25.23
CA GLU A 210 4.21 -10.49 25.18
C GLU A 210 3.84 -10.98 26.58
N ALA A 211 2.73 -11.70 26.68
CA ALA A 211 2.26 -12.35 27.90
C ALA A 211 1.35 -13.52 27.59
N ASP A 212 1.12 -14.40 28.56
CA ASP A 212 0.08 -15.43 28.46
C ASP A 212 -1.30 -14.81 28.65
N LEU A 213 -2.27 -15.24 27.86
CA LEU A 213 -3.66 -14.77 27.89
C LEU A 213 -4.61 -15.97 27.92
N PRO A 214 -4.99 -16.47 29.11
CA PRO A 214 -6.05 -17.46 29.22
C PRO A 214 -7.40 -16.80 28.90
N THR A 215 -8.17 -17.44 28.00
CA THR A 215 -9.50 -16.96 27.59
C THR A 215 -10.52 -18.09 27.60
N SER A 216 -11.82 -17.77 27.53
CA SER A 216 -12.89 -18.76 27.34
C SER A 216 -12.76 -19.55 26.03
N HIS A 217 -12.06 -19.00 25.05
CA HIS A 217 -11.81 -19.58 23.73
C HIS A 217 -10.46 -20.32 23.64
N GLY A 218 -9.71 -20.44 24.74
CA GLY A 218 -8.43 -21.15 24.83
C GLY A 218 -7.32 -20.29 25.39
N ASP A 219 -6.17 -20.92 25.59
CA ASP A 219 -4.97 -20.28 26.15
C ASP A 219 -4.11 -19.77 24.98
N PHE A 220 -4.01 -18.47 24.86
CA PHE A 220 -3.22 -17.80 23.84
C PHE A 220 -2.03 -17.12 24.47
N LYS A 221 -1.01 -16.86 23.68
CA LYS A 221 -0.01 -15.85 23.95
C LYS A 221 -0.43 -14.55 23.28
N ILE A 222 -0.58 -13.47 24.03
CA ILE A 222 -0.86 -12.15 23.50
C ILE A 222 0.46 -11.42 23.27
N MET A 223 0.60 -10.82 22.07
CA MET A 223 1.76 -10.01 21.71
C MET A 223 1.30 -8.64 21.25
N ALA A 224 1.87 -7.59 21.83
CA ALA A 224 1.62 -6.22 21.46
C ALA A 224 2.67 -5.76 20.44
N PHE A 225 2.20 -5.07 19.40
CA PHE A 225 3.03 -4.47 18.35
C PHE A 225 2.77 -2.98 18.28
N GLU A 226 3.82 -2.21 18.05
CA GLU A 226 3.77 -0.78 17.79
C GLU A 226 4.21 -0.50 16.37
N ASN A 227 3.42 0.29 15.64
CA ASN A 227 3.87 0.90 14.40
C ASN A 227 4.72 2.13 14.78
N THR A 228 6.00 2.11 14.43
CA THR A 228 6.97 3.14 14.84
C THR A 228 6.72 4.50 14.20
N GLN A 229 6.02 4.54 13.06
CA GLN A 229 5.67 5.77 12.34
C GLN A 229 4.35 6.35 12.85
N THR A 230 3.26 5.56 12.80
CA THR A 230 1.91 6.06 13.17
C THR A 230 1.65 6.05 14.67
N LYS A 231 2.51 5.40 15.46
CA LYS A 231 2.33 5.15 16.90
C LYS A 231 1.06 4.36 17.24
N GLU A 232 0.47 3.71 16.26
CA GLU A 232 -0.64 2.80 16.49
C GLU A 232 -0.16 1.50 17.11
N HIS A 233 -1.01 0.94 17.98
CA HIS A 233 -0.74 -0.34 18.63
C HIS A 233 -1.69 -1.41 18.08
N HIS A 234 -1.15 -2.57 17.79
CA HIS A 234 -1.90 -3.73 17.33
C HIS A 234 -1.61 -4.94 18.22
N VAL A 235 -2.44 -5.97 18.14
CA VAL A 235 -2.30 -7.16 18.97
C VAL A 235 -2.34 -8.41 18.11
N ALA A 236 -1.47 -9.38 18.44
CA ALA A 236 -1.56 -10.74 17.95
C ALA A 236 -1.89 -11.72 19.09
N LEU A 237 -2.85 -12.60 18.87
CA LEU A 237 -3.09 -13.78 19.71
C LEU A 237 -2.50 -14.97 18.97
N VAL A 238 -1.57 -15.67 19.60
CA VAL A 238 -0.84 -16.80 19.03
C VAL A 238 -1.10 -18.04 19.86
N MET A 239 -1.40 -19.15 19.21
CA MET A 239 -1.51 -20.47 19.81
C MET A 239 -0.56 -21.44 19.12
N GLY A 240 0.13 -22.26 19.89
CA GLY A 240 1.13 -23.22 19.39
C GLY A 240 2.44 -22.58 18.97
N GLU A 241 3.44 -23.41 18.66
CA GLU A 241 4.72 -22.96 18.10
C GLU A 241 4.63 -22.86 16.57
N ILE A 242 5.13 -21.77 16.02
CA ILE A 242 5.09 -21.47 14.58
C ILE A 242 6.47 -21.68 13.99
N SER A 243 6.54 -22.46 12.92
CA SER A 243 7.74 -22.66 12.09
C SER A 243 7.52 -22.04 10.70
N PRO A 244 8.56 -21.52 10.03
CA PRO A 244 8.45 -20.96 8.69
C PRO A 244 7.90 -21.93 7.62
N SER A 245 8.00 -23.24 7.85
CA SER A 245 7.46 -24.26 6.95
C SER A 245 5.97 -24.54 7.15
N ASP A 246 5.38 -24.06 8.25
CA ASP A 246 3.99 -24.34 8.60
C ASP A 246 3.00 -23.57 7.71
N GLU A 247 1.92 -24.23 7.35
CA GLU A 247 0.70 -23.57 6.85
C GLU A 247 -0.17 -23.14 8.03
N VAL A 248 -0.03 -21.89 8.44
CA VAL A 248 -0.62 -21.37 9.68
C VAL A 248 -2.04 -20.90 9.45
N LEU A 249 -2.97 -21.31 10.32
CA LEU A 249 -4.34 -20.78 10.34
C LEU A 249 -4.32 -19.33 10.85
N VAL A 250 -4.70 -18.37 9.98
CA VAL A 250 -4.60 -16.95 10.28
C VAL A 250 -5.94 -16.23 10.13
N ARG A 251 -6.26 -15.39 11.11
CA ARG A 251 -7.32 -14.39 11.03
C ARG A 251 -6.74 -13.00 11.18
N VAL A 252 -6.91 -12.14 10.18
CA VAL A 252 -6.69 -10.70 10.32
C VAL A 252 -8.04 -10.05 10.61
N HIS A 253 -8.26 -9.67 11.88
CA HIS A 253 -9.50 -9.06 12.37
C HIS A 253 -9.29 -7.56 12.54
N SER A 254 -10.11 -6.75 11.88
CA SER A 254 -10.13 -5.30 12.11
C SER A 254 -11.07 -4.98 13.26
N GLU A 255 -10.60 -4.19 14.22
CA GLU A 255 -11.34 -3.77 15.42
C GLU A 255 -12.78 -3.30 15.09
N CYS A 256 -13.70 -3.73 15.91
CA CYS A 256 -15.09 -3.31 15.87
C CYS A 256 -15.63 -3.23 17.31
N LEU A 257 -15.34 -2.14 18.04
CA LEU A 257 -15.74 -1.97 19.44
C LEU A 257 -17.21 -2.34 19.67
N THR A 258 -18.10 -1.88 18.78
CA THR A 258 -19.54 -2.13 18.92
C THR A 258 -19.90 -3.60 18.75
N GLY A 259 -19.24 -4.33 17.84
CA GLY A 259 -19.48 -5.76 17.60
C GLY A 259 -18.73 -6.66 18.56
N ASP A 260 -17.42 -6.39 18.75
CA ASP A 260 -16.51 -7.28 19.47
C ASP A 260 -16.72 -7.21 20.99
N VAL A 261 -17.03 -6.00 21.53
CA VAL A 261 -17.13 -5.75 22.97
C VAL A 261 -18.57 -5.52 23.40
N LEU A 262 -19.34 -4.71 22.65
CA LEU A 262 -20.69 -4.29 23.06
C LEU A 262 -21.80 -5.21 22.52
N GLY A 263 -21.46 -6.26 21.75
CA GLY A 263 -22.41 -7.24 21.23
C GLY A 263 -23.44 -6.65 20.25
N SER A 264 -23.06 -5.64 19.47
CA SER A 264 -23.95 -5.02 18.49
C SER A 264 -24.42 -6.02 17.44
N ARG A 265 -25.72 -6.04 17.17
CA ARG A 265 -26.35 -6.86 16.13
C ARG A 265 -26.37 -6.19 14.75
N ARG A 266 -25.77 -5.01 14.59
CA ARG A 266 -25.61 -4.33 13.28
C ARG A 266 -24.59 -5.00 12.37
N CYS A 267 -23.69 -5.79 12.92
CA CYS A 267 -22.63 -6.51 12.18
C CYS A 267 -22.44 -7.93 12.74
N ASP A 268 -21.57 -8.67 12.10
CA ASP A 268 -21.18 -10.05 12.47
C ASP A 268 -19.75 -10.13 13.07
N CYS A 269 -19.15 -8.96 13.44
CA CYS A 269 -17.74 -8.88 13.83
C CYS A 269 -17.40 -9.69 15.07
N GLY A 270 -18.14 -9.52 16.18
CA GLY A 270 -17.87 -10.24 17.43
C GLY A 270 -18.01 -11.76 17.27
N GLU A 271 -19.04 -12.21 16.53
CA GLU A 271 -19.20 -13.64 16.24
C GLU A 271 -18.04 -14.17 15.40
N GLN A 272 -17.56 -13.42 14.40
CA GLN A 272 -16.39 -13.80 13.60
C GLN A 272 -15.11 -13.84 14.45
N LEU A 273 -14.94 -12.90 15.39
CA LEU A 273 -13.80 -12.89 16.31
C LEU A 273 -13.74 -14.18 17.15
N HIS A 274 -14.83 -14.49 17.85
CA HIS A 274 -14.92 -15.68 18.70
C HIS A 274 -14.79 -16.97 17.90
N ASN A 275 -15.46 -17.07 16.75
CA ASN A 275 -15.36 -18.25 15.88
C ASN A 275 -13.93 -18.47 15.36
N ALA A 276 -13.20 -17.38 15.05
CA ALA A 276 -11.80 -17.49 14.63
C ALA A 276 -10.92 -18.03 15.77
N MET A 277 -11.12 -17.56 17.01
CA MET A 277 -10.41 -18.08 18.19
C MET A 277 -10.72 -19.56 18.43
N ASP A 278 -11.98 -19.95 18.33
CA ASP A 278 -12.40 -21.36 18.51
C ASP A 278 -11.81 -22.27 17.42
N LYS A 279 -11.74 -21.81 16.17
CA LYS A 279 -11.09 -22.57 15.08
C LYS A 279 -9.59 -22.72 15.30
N ILE A 280 -8.91 -21.68 15.75
CA ILE A 280 -7.48 -21.75 16.11
C ILE A 280 -7.27 -22.74 17.26
N LYS A 281 -8.15 -22.72 18.28
CA LYS A 281 -8.12 -23.68 19.38
C LYS A 281 -8.30 -25.12 18.91
N GLN A 282 -9.22 -25.37 17.99
CA GLN A 282 -9.47 -26.71 17.41
C GLN A 282 -8.28 -27.22 16.60
N GLU A 283 -7.62 -26.33 15.84
CA GLU A 283 -6.40 -26.65 15.08
C GLU A 283 -5.18 -26.83 16.00
N GLY A 284 -5.22 -26.26 17.23
CA GLY A 284 -4.11 -26.28 18.18
C GLY A 284 -2.96 -25.35 17.83
N LYS A 285 -3.01 -24.69 16.66
CA LYS A 285 -1.99 -23.76 16.15
C LYS A 285 -2.63 -22.70 15.28
N GLY A 286 -2.24 -21.44 15.47
CA GLY A 286 -2.70 -20.35 14.63
C GLY A 286 -2.46 -18.96 15.18
N VAL A 287 -2.79 -17.95 14.39
CA VAL A 287 -2.63 -16.53 14.72
C VAL A 287 -3.92 -15.77 14.44
N LEU A 288 -4.35 -14.98 15.42
CA LEU A 288 -5.35 -13.93 15.23
C LEU A 288 -4.69 -12.58 15.40
N LEU A 289 -4.62 -11.78 14.33
CA LEU A 289 -4.25 -10.38 14.41
C LEU A 289 -5.48 -9.54 14.71
N TYR A 290 -5.43 -8.75 15.77
CA TYR A 290 -6.43 -7.74 16.12
C TYR A 290 -5.89 -6.37 15.75
N MET A 291 -6.33 -5.88 14.58
CA MET A 291 -5.85 -4.62 13.99
C MET A 291 -6.73 -3.48 14.49
N ARG A 292 -6.15 -2.51 15.16
CA ARG A 292 -6.86 -1.33 15.67
C ARG A 292 -7.13 -0.33 14.54
N GLN A 293 -8.01 -0.73 13.64
CA GLN A 293 -8.44 0.01 12.44
C GLN A 293 -9.97 0.08 12.40
N GLU A 294 -10.53 0.73 13.44
CA GLU A 294 -11.97 0.86 13.64
C GLU A 294 -12.67 1.53 12.44
N GLY A 295 -13.85 1.02 12.09
CA GLY A 295 -14.65 1.58 11.02
C GLY A 295 -14.01 1.49 9.63
N ARG A 296 -13.14 0.50 9.39
CA ARG A 296 -12.30 0.38 8.17
C ARG A 296 -11.27 1.50 8.04
N GLY A 297 -10.74 1.99 9.15
CA GLY A 297 -9.73 3.04 9.20
C GLY A 297 -10.27 4.46 9.41
N ILE A 298 -11.60 4.68 9.43
CA ILE A 298 -12.18 6.01 9.66
C ILE A 298 -12.28 6.39 11.16
N GLY A 299 -12.02 5.44 12.03
CA GLY A 299 -12.09 5.62 13.49
C GLY A 299 -13.50 5.54 14.07
N LEU A 300 -13.58 5.41 15.41
CA LEU A 300 -14.83 5.18 16.13
C LEU A 300 -15.84 6.32 15.96
N ILE A 301 -15.39 7.57 16.05
CA ILE A 301 -16.30 8.74 15.96
C ILE A 301 -17.00 8.77 14.60
N ASN A 302 -16.24 8.65 13.50
CA ASN A 302 -16.82 8.68 12.16
C ASN A 302 -17.66 7.45 11.86
N LYS A 303 -17.32 6.28 12.43
CA LYS A 303 -18.18 5.10 12.38
C LYS A 303 -19.54 5.35 13.02
N ILE A 304 -19.61 6.03 14.17
CA ILE A 304 -20.90 6.37 14.81
C ILE A 304 -21.69 7.38 13.96
N LYS A 305 -21.01 8.36 13.34
CA LYS A 305 -21.65 9.26 12.35
C LYS A 305 -22.20 8.48 11.15
N ALA A 306 -21.43 7.51 10.62
CA ALA A 306 -21.89 6.62 9.55
C ALA A 306 -23.13 5.81 9.98
N TYR A 307 -23.21 5.33 11.23
CA TYR A 307 -24.40 4.68 11.75
C TYR A 307 -25.62 5.59 11.71
N ALA A 308 -25.48 6.88 12.07
CA ALA A 308 -26.59 7.84 12.01
C ALA A 308 -27.07 8.07 10.57
N LEU A 309 -26.16 8.07 9.58
CA LEU A 309 -26.53 8.16 8.16
C LEU A 309 -27.21 6.87 7.67
N GLN A 310 -26.76 5.70 8.14
CA GLN A 310 -27.40 4.42 7.85
C GLN A 310 -28.82 4.33 8.42
N ASP A 311 -29.07 4.91 9.59
CA ASP A 311 -30.43 5.02 10.17
C ASP A 311 -31.37 5.90 9.33
N GLN A 312 -30.79 6.75 8.46
CA GLN A 312 -31.51 7.56 7.48
C GLN A 312 -31.66 6.87 6.11
N GLY A 313 -31.20 5.62 5.97
CA GLY A 313 -31.38 4.79 4.78
C GLY A 313 -30.16 4.62 3.88
N MET A 314 -29.03 5.25 4.18
CA MET A 314 -27.77 5.00 3.45
C MET A 314 -27.23 3.62 3.75
N ASP A 315 -26.48 3.03 2.80
CA ASP A 315 -25.69 1.86 3.11
C ASP A 315 -24.30 2.26 3.66
N THR A 316 -23.48 1.26 4.02
CA THR A 316 -22.16 1.49 4.65
C THR A 316 -21.18 2.24 3.73
N VAL A 317 -21.24 2.01 2.43
CA VAL A 317 -20.34 2.65 1.44
C VAL A 317 -20.78 4.10 1.26
N GLU A 318 -22.06 4.31 0.97
CA GLU A 318 -22.66 5.64 0.82
C GLU A 318 -22.46 6.53 2.05
N ALA A 319 -22.60 5.94 3.26
CA ALA A 319 -22.37 6.68 4.50
C ALA A 319 -20.91 7.11 4.68
N ASN A 320 -19.93 6.27 4.27
CA ASN A 320 -18.52 6.64 4.32
C ASN A 320 -18.19 7.73 3.29
N GLU A 321 -18.68 7.61 2.06
CA GLU A 321 -18.48 8.61 1.00
C GLU A 321 -19.10 9.96 1.37
N ALA A 322 -20.30 9.95 1.95
CA ALA A 322 -20.96 11.17 2.47
C ALA A 322 -20.16 11.86 3.59
N LEU A 323 -19.30 11.12 4.30
CA LEU A 323 -18.38 11.66 5.30
C LEU A 323 -17.01 12.04 4.73
N GLY A 324 -16.81 11.91 3.41
CA GLY A 324 -15.57 12.23 2.73
C GLY A 324 -14.48 11.15 2.83
N PHE A 325 -14.86 9.90 3.13
CA PHE A 325 -13.92 8.78 3.23
C PHE A 325 -14.14 7.77 2.10
N PRO A 326 -13.06 7.18 1.55
CA PRO A 326 -13.20 6.05 0.64
C PRO A 326 -13.82 4.84 1.35
N ALA A 327 -14.28 3.87 0.57
CA ALA A 327 -14.97 2.68 1.08
C ALA A 327 -14.13 1.82 2.03
N ASP A 328 -12.80 1.85 1.90
CA ASP A 328 -11.85 1.05 2.72
C ASP A 328 -10.48 1.73 2.80
N LEU A 329 -10.07 2.12 4.02
CA LEU A 329 -8.77 2.74 4.33
C LEU A 329 -7.83 1.80 5.09
N ARG A 330 -8.16 0.51 5.21
CA ARG A 330 -7.35 -0.43 6.01
C ARG A 330 -5.98 -0.67 5.41
N ASP A 331 -5.00 -0.69 6.30
CA ASP A 331 -3.63 -1.05 6.01
C ASP A 331 -3.42 -2.56 6.23
N TYR A 332 -3.01 -3.27 5.18
CA TYR A 332 -2.67 -4.68 5.25
C TYR A 332 -1.17 -4.92 5.45
N GLY A 333 -0.33 -3.94 5.14
CA GLY A 333 1.12 -4.01 5.29
C GLY A 333 1.55 -4.18 6.75
N THR A 334 0.96 -3.44 7.67
CA THR A 334 1.18 -3.60 9.12
C THR A 334 0.87 -5.04 9.57
N GLY A 335 -0.26 -5.60 9.13
CA GLY A 335 -0.62 -6.99 9.44
C GLY A 335 0.36 -8.02 8.87
N ALA A 336 0.84 -7.80 7.66
CA ALA A 336 1.84 -8.65 7.01
C ALA A 336 3.18 -8.63 7.76
N GLN A 337 3.66 -7.45 8.17
CA GLN A 337 4.86 -7.30 8.99
C GLN A 337 4.75 -8.06 10.33
N MET A 338 3.60 -7.93 11.01
CA MET A 338 3.34 -8.68 12.25
C MET A 338 3.45 -10.19 12.02
N LEU A 339 2.82 -10.73 10.96
CA LEU A 339 2.87 -12.15 10.63
C LEU A 339 4.30 -12.62 10.35
N ARG A 340 5.08 -11.87 9.59
CA ARG A 340 6.48 -12.21 9.31
C ARG A 340 7.34 -12.23 10.57
N GLN A 341 7.18 -11.26 11.48
CA GLN A 341 7.88 -11.27 12.78
C GLN A 341 7.48 -12.44 13.67
N LEU A 342 6.29 -13.01 13.48
CA LEU A 342 5.84 -14.23 14.14
C LEU A 342 6.36 -15.50 13.44
N GLY A 343 7.17 -15.39 12.36
CA GLY A 343 7.71 -16.50 11.60
C GLY A 343 6.73 -17.12 10.60
N VAL A 344 5.58 -16.50 10.37
CA VAL A 344 4.56 -16.97 9.42
C VAL A 344 4.98 -16.61 8.00
N GLN A 345 5.02 -17.63 7.11
CA GLN A 345 5.28 -17.45 5.68
C GLN A 345 4.11 -17.94 4.82
N LYS A 346 3.49 -19.07 5.21
CA LYS A 346 2.35 -19.67 4.51
C LYS A 346 1.11 -19.61 5.39
N ILE A 347 -0.01 -19.15 4.80
CA ILE A 347 -1.23 -18.90 5.56
C ILE A 347 -2.46 -19.58 4.97
N LYS A 348 -3.23 -20.24 5.83
CA LYS A 348 -4.63 -20.59 5.61
C LYS A 348 -5.46 -19.42 6.13
N LEU A 349 -5.95 -18.57 5.25
CA LEU A 349 -6.54 -17.29 5.64
C LEU A 349 -8.04 -17.38 5.89
N MET A 350 -8.47 -17.15 7.12
CA MET A 350 -9.88 -17.04 7.49
C MET A 350 -10.46 -15.71 7.00
N THR A 351 -11.07 -15.70 5.82
CA THR A 351 -11.65 -14.47 5.25
C THR A 351 -12.76 -14.76 4.24
N ASN A 352 -13.69 -13.82 4.11
CA ASN A 352 -14.64 -13.73 2.99
C ASN A 352 -14.34 -12.53 2.08
N ASN A 353 -13.32 -11.72 2.40
CA ASN A 353 -12.95 -10.53 1.63
C ASN A 353 -11.77 -10.85 0.69
N PRO A 354 -11.96 -10.87 -0.64
CA PRO A 354 -10.87 -11.16 -1.59
C PRO A 354 -9.74 -10.12 -1.53
N ARG A 355 -10.04 -8.86 -1.21
CA ARG A 355 -9.01 -7.81 -1.04
C ARG A 355 -8.02 -8.10 0.09
N LYS A 356 -8.38 -8.91 1.09
CA LYS A 356 -7.44 -9.36 2.12
C LYS A 356 -6.44 -10.39 1.59
N ILE A 357 -6.84 -11.18 0.61
CA ILE A 357 -5.97 -12.18 -0.02
C ILE A 357 -4.88 -11.46 -0.81
N SER A 358 -5.28 -10.64 -1.79
CA SER A 358 -4.35 -9.88 -2.61
C SER A 358 -3.48 -8.91 -1.78
N GLY A 359 -4.09 -8.27 -0.75
CA GLY A 359 -3.37 -7.38 0.15
C GLY A 359 -2.26 -8.06 0.94
N LEU A 360 -2.41 -9.31 1.37
CA LEU A 360 -1.35 -10.03 2.11
C LEU A 360 -0.33 -10.68 1.16
N SER A 361 -0.78 -11.22 0.03
CA SER A 361 0.12 -11.81 -0.97
C SER A 361 1.11 -10.78 -1.53
N GLY A 362 0.67 -9.54 -1.76
CA GLY A 362 1.53 -8.44 -2.19
C GLY A 362 2.66 -8.08 -1.21
N PHE A 363 2.59 -8.56 0.05
CA PHE A 363 3.64 -8.40 1.05
C PHE A 363 4.46 -9.68 1.30
N GLY A 364 4.52 -10.58 0.32
CA GLY A 364 5.37 -11.77 0.36
C GLY A 364 4.89 -12.87 1.32
N LEU A 365 3.60 -12.91 1.64
CA LEU A 365 2.96 -14.01 2.36
C LEU A 365 2.25 -14.92 1.35
N GLU A 366 2.52 -16.21 1.39
CA GLU A 366 1.85 -17.19 0.55
C GLU A 366 0.48 -17.57 1.14
N VAL A 367 -0.61 -17.17 0.49
CA VAL A 367 -1.96 -17.60 0.86
C VAL A 367 -2.25 -18.95 0.20
N THR A 368 -2.06 -20.04 0.95
CA THR A 368 -2.24 -21.42 0.44
C THR A 368 -3.70 -21.83 0.38
N GLU A 369 -4.52 -21.32 1.30
CA GLU A 369 -5.93 -21.66 1.37
C GLU A 369 -6.77 -20.50 1.93
N ARG A 370 -7.97 -20.31 1.37
CA ARG A 370 -8.99 -19.45 1.95
C ARG A 370 -9.98 -20.26 2.77
N ILE A 371 -10.08 -19.97 4.07
CA ILE A 371 -11.06 -20.59 4.96
C ILE A 371 -12.26 -19.65 5.16
N PRO A 372 -13.47 -20.04 4.79
CA PRO A 372 -14.67 -19.24 5.01
C PRO A 372 -14.92 -18.95 6.49
N ILE A 373 -15.30 -17.72 6.80
CA ILE A 373 -15.70 -17.31 8.15
C ILE A 373 -17.03 -16.54 8.07
N GLN A 374 -18.07 -17.26 7.73
CA GLN A 374 -19.43 -16.72 7.64
C GLN A 374 -20.20 -17.12 8.88
N MET A 375 -20.80 -16.12 9.54
CA MET A 375 -21.68 -16.32 10.68
C MET A 375 -23.14 -16.18 10.24
N ASN A 376 -24.06 -16.63 11.09
CA ASN A 376 -25.47 -16.55 10.82
C ASN A 376 -25.90 -15.07 10.68
N HIS A 377 -26.65 -14.76 9.62
CA HIS A 377 -27.24 -13.45 9.46
C HIS A 377 -28.52 -13.34 10.32
N ASN A 378 -28.82 -12.13 10.72
CA ASN A 378 -30.03 -11.78 11.43
C ASN A 378 -30.73 -10.58 10.75
N GLU A 379 -31.98 -10.31 11.10
CA GLU A 379 -32.76 -9.22 10.49
C GLU A 379 -32.08 -7.85 10.58
N ARG A 380 -31.21 -7.62 11.58
CA ARG A 380 -30.54 -6.35 11.82
C ARG A 380 -29.25 -6.17 11.02
N ASN A 381 -28.58 -7.26 10.64
CA ASN A 381 -27.32 -7.20 9.87
C ASN A 381 -27.48 -7.63 8.40
N GLU A 382 -28.66 -8.02 7.97
CA GLU A 382 -28.91 -8.51 6.61
C GLU A 382 -28.50 -7.47 5.55
N GLN A 383 -28.90 -6.22 5.70
CA GLN A 383 -28.52 -5.16 4.77
C GLN A 383 -27.02 -4.90 4.74
N TYR A 384 -26.36 -4.94 5.89
CA TYR A 384 -24.90 -4.82 5.99
C TYR A 384 -24.18 -5.94 5.25
N LEU A 385 -24.63 -7.19 5.39
CA LEU A 385 -24.05 -8.36 4.68
C LEU A 385 -24.34 -8.30 3.18
N ARG A 386 -25.51 -7.80 2.75
CA ARG A 386 -25.84 -7.58 1.34
C ARG A 386 -24.90 -6.53 0.72
N THR A 387 -24.65 -5.42 1.40
CA THR A 387 -23.69 -4.39 0.96
C THR A 387 -22.30 -4.96 0.83
N LYS A 388 -21.83 -5.77 1.80
CA LYS A 388 -20.54 -6.47 1.69
C LYS A 388 -20.46 -7.35 0.43
N LYS A 389 -21.53 -8.10 0.13
CA LYS A 389 -21.55 -8.97 -1.05
C LYS A 389 -21.60 -8.19 -2.35
N GLN A 390 -22.52 -7.23 -2.47
CA GLN A 390 -22.82 -6.54 -3.72
C GLN A 390 -21.84 -5.43 -4.07
N LYS A 391 -21.45 -4.59 -3.10
CA LYS A 391 -20.59 -3.42 -3.32
C LYS A 391 -19.10 -3.67 -3.03
N LEU A 392 -18.79 -4.64 -2.16
CA LEU A 392 -17.41 -4.91 -1.72
C LEU A 392 -16.88 -6.28 -2.18
N GLY A 393 -17.63 -7.03 -2.98
CA GLY A 393 -17.20 -8.28 -3.57
C GLY A 393 -16.96 -9.43 -2.57
N HIS A 394 -17.53 -9.38 -1.36
CA HIS A 394 -17.35 -10.44 -0.37
C HIS A 394 -17.96 -11.76 -0.83
N LEU A 395 -17.24 -12.86 -0.62
CA LEU A 395 -17.62 -14.22 -0.93
C LEU A 395 -18.57 -14.79 0.16
N LEU A 396 -19.81 -14.31 0.16
CA LEU A 396 -20.84 -14.70 1.13
C LEU A 396 -21.91 -15.57 0.46
N GLN A 397 -22.26 -16.69 1.11
CA GLN A 397 -23.43 -17.47 0.76
C GLN A 397 -24.65 -16.86 1.46
N MET A 398 -25.54 -16.29 0.70
CA MET A 398 -26.81 -15.74 1.20
C MET A 398 -27.94 -16.44 0.45
N GLU A 399 -28.85 -17.08 1.19
CA GLU A 399 -30.08 -17.62 0.59
C GLU A 399 -30.92 -16.45 0.05
N GLU A 400 -31.30 -16.53 -1.21
CA GLU A 400 -32.32 -15.64 -1.75
C GLU A 400 -33.64 -16.03 -1.09
N ARG A 401 -34.11 -15.22 -0.16
CA ARG A 401 -35.51 -15.34 0.29
C ARG A 401 -36.39 -15.06 -0.92
N LYS A 402 -37.12 -16.10 -1.35
CA LYS A 402 -38.16 -16.01 -2.36
C LYS A 402 -39.29 -15.11 -1.89
#